data_8a81b6773f10d066788a5837c0aeef0d
#
_entry.id   8a81b6773f10d066788a5837c0aeef0d
#
_cell.length_a   1.000
_cell.length_b   1.000
_cell.length_c   1.000
_cell.angle_alpha   90.00
_cell.angle_beta   90.00
_cell.angle_gamma   90.00
#
_symmetry.space_group_name_H-M   'P 1'
#
loop_
_entity.id
_entity.type
_entity.pdbx_description
1 polymer ?
#
loop_
_entity_poly.entity_id
_entity_poly.type
_entity_poly.pdbx_seq_one_letter_code
_entity_poly.pdbx_strand_id
1 'polypeptide(L)'
;STGCMIDKKLLLELLKNCKAYDGLERLTSDQGVYSNNNALGQLKRLARKEVSSGIQTPEKYFDLVIACLEEPMSEQNSHEQKNIGQLREIINLAHSQKSMESPLSLLEVCKHINTSQASLYRVCQEFFGMGIIELMTHIRLEESRRMMLNKEARQKLKLYSIRDIAIKYGFKHQGRYARHYYTAF
;
A
#
# COMPACT_ATOMS: atom_id res chain seq x y z
N SER A 1 -8.01 -6.53 -6.27
CA SER A 1 -6.83 -6.67 -5.40
C SER A 1 -7.29 -6.55 -3.95
N THR A 2 -7.08 -7.59 -3.14
CA THR A 2 -7.45 -7.57 -1.71
C THR A 2 -6.17 -7.20 -0.95
N GLY A 3 -6.10 -5.99 -0.43
CA GLY A 3 -5.03 -5.54 0.45
C GLY A 3 -5.47 -5.62 1.91
N CYS A 4 -4.61 -6.09 2.79
CA CYS A 4 -4.78 -6.01 4.23
C CYS A 4 -3.79 -4.98 4.77
N MET A 5 -4.28 -3.97 5.50
CA MET A 5 -3.42 -3.01 6.18
C MET A 5 -3.41 -3.35 7.68
N ILE A 6 -2.22 -3.59 8.20
CA ILE A 6 -2.00 -3.85 9.64
C ILE A 6 -1.16 -2.71 10.19
N ASP A 7 -1.53 -2.19 11.38
CA ASP A 7 -0.71 -1.20 12.07
C ASP A 7 0.66 -1.77 12.40
N LYS A 8 1.73 -1.07 11.98
CA LYS A 8 3.11 -1.55 12.16
C LYS A 8 3.47 -1.73 13.63
N LYS A 9 2.99 -0.85 14.54
CA LYS A 9 3.31 -0.95 15.97
C LYS A 9 2.66 -2.20 16.57
N LEU A 10 1.39 -2.43 16.24
CA LEU A 10 0.66 -3.61 16.68
C LEU A 10 1.34 -4.89 16.20
N LEU A 11 1.76 -4.93 14.94
CA LEU A 11 2.43 -6.09 14.36
C LEU A 11 3.80 -6.35 15.04
N LEU A 12 4.57 -5.30 15.34
CA LEU A 12 5.83 -5.43 16.07
C LEU A 12 5.64 -5.96 17.49
N GLU A 13 4.58 -5.52 18.19
CA GLU A 13 4.24 -6.04 19.52
C GLU A 13 3.84 -7.51 19.46
N LEU A 14 3.04 -7.90 18.49
CA LEU A 14 2.63 -9.30 18.29
C LEU A 14 3.84 -10.20 18.01
N LEU A 15 4.75 -9.80 17.12
CA LEU A 15 5.95 -10.56 16.81
C LEU A 15 6.86 -10.74 18.05
N LYS A 16 6.99 -9.71 18.88
CA LYS A 16 7.72 -9.81 20.16
C LYS A 16 7.07 -10.80 21.11
N ASN A 17 5.76 -10.74 21.26
CA ASN A 17 5.00 -11.61 22.17
C ASN A 17 5.05 -13.09 21.73
N CYS A 18 5.03 -13.34 20.41
CA CYS A 18 5.16 -14.68 19.82
C CYS A 18 6.60 -15.16 19.71
N LYS A 19 7.61 -14.35 20.10
CA LYS A 19 9.05 -14.64 19.94
C LYS A 19 9.47 -14.90 18.49
N ALA A 20 8.77 -14.27 17.55
CA ALA A 20 9.02 -14.37 16.11
C ALA A 20 10.14 -13.40 15.71
N TYR A 21 11.38 -13.76 16.06
CA TYR A 21 12.54 -12.86 15.94
C TYR A 21 12.96 -12.60 14.49
N ASP A 22 12.85 -13.60 13.61
CA ASP A 22 13.17 -13.45 12.19
C ASP A 22 12.20 -12.49 11.50
N GLY A 23 10.92 -12.60 11.81
CA GLY A 23 9.89 -11.69 11.33
C GLY A 23 10.09 -10.27 11.86
N LEU A 24 10.53 -10.13 13.12
CA LEU A 24 10.83 -8.84 13.73
C LEU A 24 12.01 -8.15 13.01
N GLU A 25 13.09 -8.86 12.76
CA GLU A 25 14.26 -8.36 12.05
C GLU A 25 13.90 -7.92 10.64
N ARG A 26 13.15 -8.75 9.90
CA ARG A 26 12.68 -8.43 8.55
C ARG A 26 11.80 -7.18 8.51
N LEU A 27 10.87 -7.01 9.45
CA LEU A 27 9.98 -5.85 9.53
C LEU A 27 10.70 -4.56 9.93
N THR A 28 11.80 -4.66 10.68
CA THR A 28 12.61 -3.53 11.10
C THR A 28 13.66 -3.15 10.07
N SER A 29 14.01 -4.07 9.16
CA SER A 29 14.91 -3.79 8.05
C SER A 29 14.27 -2.77 7.09
N ASP A 30 15.07 -1.85 6.55
CA ASP A 30 14.59 -0.87 5.56
C ASP A 30 14.23 -1.50 4.20
N GLN A 31 14.45 -2.80 4.07
CA GLN A 31 14.28 -3.50 2.79
C GLN A 31 12.86 -4.00 2.52
N GLY A 32 11.93 -3.85 3.47
CA GLY A 32 10.59 -4.43 3.35
C GLY A 32 10.62 -5.97 3.36
N VAL A 33 9.46 -6.58 3.49
CA VAL A 33 9.34 -8.04 3.49
C VAL A 33 8.58 -8.48 2.26
N TYR A 34 9.22 -9.31 1.44
CA TYR A 34 8.53 -10.03 0.37
C TYR A 34 8.45 -11.51 0.77
N SER A 35 7.27 -12.07 0.72
CA SER A 35 7.03 -13.47 1.00
C SER A 35 6.29 -14.09 -0.17
N ASN A 36 6.83 -15.17 -0.72
CA ASN A 36 6.16 -15.99 -1.75
C ASN A 36 6.13 -17.44 -1.27
N ASN A 37 5.45 -17.65 -0.15
CA ASN A 37 5.37 -18.93 0.50
C ASN A 37 3.93 -19.45 0.57
N ASN A 38 3.76 -20.66 1.10
CA ASN A 38 2.46 -21.28 1.26
C ASN A 38 1.54 -20.50 2.20
N ALA A 39 2.07 -19.87 3.25
CA ALA A 39 1.33 -19.06 4.19
C ALA A 39 0.71 -17.84 3.49
N LEU A 40 1.43 -17.16 2.59
CA LEU A 40 0.88 -16.08 1.78
C LEU A 40 -0.27 -16.55 0.88
N GLY A 41 -0.14 -17.75 0.30
CA GLY A 41 -1.21 -18.37 -0.48
C GLY A 41 -2.48 -18.61 0.34
N GLN A 42 -2.33 -19.09 1.56
CA GLN A 42 -3.43 -19.30 2.51
C GLN A 42 -4.04 -17.97 2.97
N LEU A 43 -3.22 -16.96 3.28
CA LEU A 43 -3.65 -15.62 3.66
C LEU A 43 -4.51 -14.97 2.54
N LYS A 44 -4.07 -15.07 1.29
CA LYS A 44 -4.83 -14.58 0.13
C LYS A 44 -6.18 -15.30 -0.03
N ARG A 45 -6.23 -16.62 0.20
CA ARG A 45 -7.48 -17.40 0.13
C ARG A 45 -8.43 -17.02 1.26
N LEU A 46 -7.92 -16.86 2.48
CA LEU A 46 -8.69 -16.46 3.64
C LEU A 46 -9.31 -15.07 3.42
N ALA A 47 -8.51 -14.09 3.02
CA ALA A 47 -8.96 -12.74 2.72
C ALA A 47 -10.09 -12.71 1.67
N ARG A 48 -9.97 -13.50 0.60
CA ARG A 48 -11.02 -13.61 -0.42
C ARG A 48 -12.31 -14.24 0.11
N LYS A 49 -12.20 -15.26 0.96
CA LYS A 49 -13.35 -15.96 1.55
C LYS A 49 -14.11 -15.07 2.52
N GLU A 50 -13.42 -14.30 3.36
CA GLU A 50 -14.06 -13.44 4.36
C GLU A 50 -14.75 -12.21 3.75
N VAL A 51 -14.20 -11.64 2.67
CA VAL A 51 -14.90 -10.61 1.89
C VAL A 51 -16.26 -11.09 1.42
N SER A 52 -16.39 -12.41 1.14
CA SER A 52 -17.62 -13.00 0.65
C SER A 52 -18.58 -13.48 1.76
N SER A 53 -18.09 -13.78 2.96
CA SER A 53 -18.86 -14.42 4.04
C SER A 53 -19.09 -13.56 5.28
N GLY A 54 -18.39 -12.45 5.42
CA GLY A 54 -18.53 -11.54 6.57
C GLY A 54 -18.06 -12.09 7.92
N ILE A 55 -17.40 -13.25 7.94
CA ILE A 55 -16.87 -13.87 9.17
C ILE A 55 -15.43 -13.44 9.36
N GLN A 56 -15.16 -12.71 10.44
CA GLN A 56 -13.81 -12.31 10.80
C GLN A 56 -13.21 -13.29 11.80
N THR A 57 -12.07 -13.88 11.48
CA THR A 57 -11.25 -14.70 12.37
C THR A 57 -9.87 -14.05 12.51
N PRO A 58 -9.74 -13.00 13.37
CA PRO A 58 -8.52 -12.21 13.48
C PRO A 58 -7.28 -13.05 13.81
N GLU A 59 -7.42 -14.04 14.69
CA GLU A 59 -6.33 -14.89 15.12
C GLU A 59 -5.68 -15.63 13.94
N LYS A 60 -6.49 -16.22 13.06
CA LYS A 60 -5.98 -16.92 11.87
C LYS A 60 -5.24 -15.99 10.90
N TYR A 61 -5.66 -14.72 10.81
CA TYR A 61 -4.93 -13.74 10.01
C TYR A 61 -3.56 -13.46 10.61
N PHE A 62 -3.48 -13.26 11.92
CA PHE A 62 -2.22 -12.99 12.59
C PHE A 62 -1.27 -14.19 12.50
N ASP A 63 -1.75 -15.40 12.71
CA ASP A 63 -0.95 -16.62 12.58
C ASP A 63 -0.36 -16.75 11.16
N LEU A 64 -1.16 -16.50 10.13
CA LEU A 64 -0.70 -16.54 8.74
C LEU A 64 0.27 -15.39 8.41
N VAL A 65 0.06 -14.20 8.96
CA VAL A 65 1.00 -13.08 8.79
C VAL A 65 2.34 -13.39 9.45
N ILE A 66 2.32 -13.94 10.67
CA ILE A 66 3.54 -14.38 11.38
C ILE A 66 4.25 -15.47 10.57
N ALA A 67 3.53 -16.48 10.10
CA ALA A 67 4.08 -17.54 9.27
C ALA A 67 4.69 -17.00 7.96
N CYS A 68 4.06 -16.00 7.32
CA CYS A 68 4.64 -15.33 6.16
C CYS A 68 5.97 -14.63 6.45
N LEU A 69 6.16 -14.13 7.67
CA LEU A 69 7.35 -13.41 8.09
C LEU A 69 8.47 -14.32 8.58
N GLU A 70 8.13 -15.48 9.17
CA GLU A 70 9.06 -16.43 9.75
C GLU A 70 9.60 -17.44 8.71
N GLU A 71 8.82 -17.80 7.68
CA GLU A 71 9.27 -18.74 6.67
C GLU A 71 10.51 -18.19 5.93
N PRO A 72 11.57 -19.01 5.74
CA PRO A 72 12.76 -18.61 5.02
C PRO A 72 12.39 -18.18 3.60
N MET A 73 12.98 -17.07 3.14
CA MET A 73 12.83 -16.63 1.77
C MET A 73 13.47 -17.66 0.85
N SER A 74 12.71 -18.21 -0.10
CA SER A 74 13.29 -18.97 -1.20
C SER A 74 14.30 -18.06 -1.93
N GLU A 75 15.42 -18.64 -2.40
CA GLU A 75 16.40 -17.88 -3.20
C GLU A 75 15.68 -17.11 -4.30
N GLN A 76 15.63 -15.79 -4.13
CA GLN A 76 14.89 -14.91 -5.04
C GLN A 76 15.69 -14.78 -6.34
N ASN A 77 15.05 -15.07 -7.44
CA ASN A 77 15.58 -14.77 -8.76
C ASN A 77 15.90 -13.26 -8.85
N SER A 78 17.02 -12.92 -9.47
CA SER A 78 17.47 -11.52 -9.67
C SER A 78 16.39 -10.60 -10.26
N HIS A 79 15.45 -11.17 -10.99
CA HIS A 79 14.30 -10.48 -11.57
C HIS A 79 13.26 -10.06 -10.52
N GLU A 80 13.00 -10.89 -9.52
CA GLU A 80 12.08 -10.58 -8.41
C GLU A 80 12.64 -9.48 -7.51
N GLN A 81 13.94 -9.51 -7.23
CA GLN A 81 14.61 -8.43 -6.48
C GLN A 81 14.52 -7.09 -7.19
N LYS A 82 14.68 -7.08 -8.52
CA LYS A 82 14.51 -5.87 -9.33
C LYS A 82 13.08 -5.34 -9.27
N ASN A 83 12.07 -6.22 -9.35
CA ASN A 83 10.66 -5.84 -9.24
C ASN A 83 10.34 -5.25 -7.86
N ILE A 84 10.89 -5.83 -6.78
CA ILE A 84 10.73 -5.31 -5.41
C ILE A 84 11.36 -3.92 -5.26
N GLY A 85 12.54 -3.70 -5.82
CA GLY A 85 13.18 -2.38 -5.85
C GLY A 85 12.30 -1.34 -6.55
N GLN A 86 11.77 -1.67 -7.71
CA GLN A 86 10.84 -0.80 -8.46
C GLN A 86 9.56 -0.53 -7.66
N LEU A 87 8.99 -1.53 -6.99
CA LEU A 87 7.81 -1.33 -6.14
C LEU A 87 8.05 -0.34 -5.01
N ARG A 88 9.20 -0.43 -4.35
CA ARG A 88 9.57 0.51 -3.29
C ARG A 88 9.66 1.94 -3.84
N GLU A 89 10.32 2.12 -4.97
CA GLU A 89 10.42 3.43 -5.61
C GLU A 89 9.05 3.99 -6.01
N ILE A 90 8.16 3.13 -6.55
CA ILE A 90 6.77 3.49 -6.87
C ILE A 90 6.03 4.00 -5.63
N ILE A 91 6.09 3.27 -4.52
CA ILE A 91 5.40 3.62 -3.29
C ILE A 91 5.99 4.91 -2.69
N ASN A 92 7.31 5.03 -2.63
CA ASN A 92 7.97 6.24 -2.14
C ASN A 92 7.61 7.47 -2.99
N LEU A 93 7.61 7.32 -4.32
CA LEU A 93 7.20 8.39 -5.22
C LEU A 93 5.73 8.76 -5.01
N ALA A 94 4.85 7.77 -4.87
CA ALA A 94 3.42 8.01 -4.65
C ALA A 94 3.14 8.76 -3.35
N HIS A 95 3.90 8.48 -2.29
CA HIS A 95 3.79 9.19 -1.00
C HIS A 95 4.61 10.50 -0.93
N SER A 96 5.37 10.84 -1.97
CA SER A 96 6.10 12.11 -2.00
C SER A 96 5.15 13.31 -2.00
N GLN A 97 5.52 14.40 -1.33
CA GLN A 97 4.73 15.64 -1.29
C GLN A 97 4.41 16.15 -2.69
N LYS A 98 5.38 16.09 -3.60
CA LYS A 98 5.21 16.51 -5.00
C LYS A 98 4.10 15.72 -5.70
N SER A 99 4.08 14.40 -5.54
CA SER A 99 3.06 13.53 -6.14
C SER A 99 1.68 13.73 -5.51
N MET A 100 1.63 14.03 -4.20
CA MET A 100 0.38 14.28 -3.48
C MET A 100 -0.30 15.56 -3.95
N GLU A 101 0.44 16.64 -4.10
CA GLU A 101 -0.11 17.96 -4.46
C GLU A 101 -0.31 18.15 -5.97
N SER A 102 0.51 17.49 -6.78
CA SER A 102 0.44 17.56 -8.25
C SER A 102 0.53 16.17 -8.87
N PRO A 103 -0.55 15.70 -9.51
CA PRO A 103 -0.55 14.39 -10.16
C PRO A 103 0.56 14.30 -11.22
N LEU A 104 1.40 13.28 -11.09
CA LEU A 104 2.43 12.99 -12.08
C LEU A 104 1.81 12.26 -13.29
N SER A 105 2.28 12.60 -14.48
CA SER A 105 1.98 11.85 -15.68
C SER A 105 2.73 10.51 -15.71
N LEU A 106 2.26 9.55 -16.50
CA LEU A 106 2.93 8.27 -16.69
C LEU A 106 4.41 8.43 -17.12
N LEU A 107 4.68 9.39 -17.98
CA LEU A 107 6.04 9.66 -18.48
C LEU A 107 6.95 10.19 -17.37
N GLU A 108 6.45 11.07 -16.50
CA GLU A 108 7.19 11.58 -15.33
C GLU A 108 7.50 10.47 -14.36
N VAL A 109 6.53 9.58 -14.07
CA VAL A 109 6.76 8.41 -13.21
C VAL A 109 7.83 7.51 -13.80
N CYS A 110 7.76 7.18 -15.10
CA CYS A 110 8.77 6.36 -15.76
C CYS A 110 10.17 6.97 -15.69
N LYS A 111 10.28 8.29 -15.84
CA LYS A 111 11.55 9.02 -15.70
C LYS A 111 12.09 8.96 -14.27
N HIS A 112 11.24 9.15 -13.26
CA HIS A 112 11.65 9.09 -11.87
C HIS A 112 12.17 7.72 -11.45
N ILE A 113 11.51 6.65 -11.92
CA ILE A 113 11.83 5.27 -11.54
C ILE A 113 12.86 4.65 -12.51
N ASN A 114 13.26 5.39 -13.54
CA ASN A 114 14.17 4.91 -14.59
C ASN A 114 13.72 3.57 -15.20
N THR A 115 12.46 3.50 -15.62
CA THR A 115 11.86 2.28 -16.18
C THR A 115 10.98 2.57 -17.39
N SER A 116 10.75 1.55 -18.22
CA SER A 116 9.83 1.67 -19.36
C SER A 116 8.36 1.58 -18.90
N GLN A 117 7.46 2.17 -19.70
CA GLN A 117 6.01 2.08 -19.44
C GLN A 117 5.52 0.63 -19.37
N ALA A 118 6.03 -0.24 -20.24
CA ALA A 118 5.65 -1.65 -20.27
C ALA A 118 6.11 -2.41 -19.01
N SER A 119 7.32 -2.16 -18.53
CA SER A 119 7.83 -2.75 -17.29
C SER A 119 7.04 -2.25 -16.08
N LEU A 120 6.78 -0.95 -16.00
CA LEU A 120 6.00 -0.33 -14.94
C LEU A 120 4.57 -0.88 -14.89
N TYR A 121 3.91 -1.00 -16.05
CA TYR A 121 2.58 -1.57 -16.16
C TYR A 121 2.55 -3.01 -15.63
N ARG A 122 3.49 -3.85 -16.09
CA ARG A 122 3.57 -5.26 -15.68
C ARG A 122 3.75 -5.40 -14.18
N VAL A 123 4.69 -4.66 -13.58
CA VAL A 123 4.92 -4.67 -12.14
C VAL A 123 3.68 -4.22 -11.37
N CYS A 124 3.04 -3.13 -11.78
CA CYS A 124 1.85 -2.63 -11.11
C CYS A 124 0.67 -3.62 -11.23
N GLN A 125 0.47 -4.24 -12.39
CA GLN A 125 -0.57 -5.25 -12.57
C GLN A 125 -0.31 -6.52 -11.75
N GLU A 126 0.92 -6.98 -11.70
CA GLU A 126 1.33 -8.16 -10.94
C GLU A 126 1.07 -7.99 -9.44
N PHE A 127 1.50 -6.86 -8.86
CA PHE A 127 1.47 -6.65 -7.41
C PHE A 127 0.20 -5.96 -6.90
N PHE A 128 -0.37 -5.05 -7.68
CA PHE A 128 -1.53 -4.25 -7.25
C PHE A 128 -2.81 -4.55 -8.03
N GLY A 129 -2.72 -5.27 -9.14
CA GLY A 129 -3.87 -5.56 -10.01
C GLY A 129 -4.44 -4.31 -10.72
N MET A 130 -3.69 -3.19 -10.75
CA MET A 130 -4.12 -1.93 -11.34
C MET A 130 -2.94 -1.17 -11.96
N GLY A 131 -3.24 -0.16 -12.79
CA GLY A 131 -2.23 0.71 -13.38
C GLY A 131 -1.63 1.71 -12.39
N ILE A 132 -0.41 2.20 -12.67
CA ILE A 132 0.30 3.13 -11.78
C ILE A 132 -0.49 4.41 -11.48
N ILE A 133 -1.12 5.02 -12.47
CA ILE A 133 -1.89 6.26 -12.29
C ILE A 133 -3.11 6.03 -11.40
N GLU A 134 -3.74 4.88 -11.54
CA GLU A 134 -4.84 4.45 -10.69
C GLU A 134 -4.36 4.22 -9.25
N LEU A 135 -3.24 3.49 -9.07
CA LEU A 135 -2.61 3.29 -7.77
C LEU A 135 -2.29 4.62 -7.07
N MET A 136 -1.63 5.54 -7.76
CA MET A 136 -1.30 6.86 -7.22
C MET A 136 -2.56 7.68 -6.88
N THR A 137 -3.63 7.51 -7.63
CA THR A 137 -4.92 8.13 -7.34
C THR A 137 -5.54 7.54 -6.07
N HIS A 138 -5.53 6.22 -5.91
CA HIS A 138 -6.00 5.56 -4.69
C HIS A 138 -5.21 5.98 -3.45
N ILE A 139 -3.90 6.07 -3.53
CA ILE A 139 -3.05 6.55 -2.42
C ILE A 139 -3.44 7.97 -2.01
N ARG A 140 -3.62 8.89 -2.98
CA ARG A 140 -4.05 10.27 -2.69
C ARG A 140 -5.45 10.33 -2.08
N LEU A 141 -6.37 9.48 -2.52
CA LEU A 141 -7.71 9.38 -1.93
C LEU A 141 -7.64 8.92 -0.47
N GLU A 142 -6.84 7.90 -0.19
CA GLU A 142 -6.65 7.41 1.18
C GLU A 142 -6.02 8.46 2.10
N GLU A 143 -5.00 9.17 1.63
CA GLU A 143 -4.39 10.26 2.39
C GLU A 143 -5.38 11.43 2.62
N SER A 144 -6.20 11.76 1.61
CA SER A 144 -7.26 12.75 1.78
C SER A 144 -8.32 12.31 2.80
N ARG A 145 -8.67 11.03 2.83
CA ARG A 145 -9.56 10.43 3.81
C ARG A 145 -8.98 10.50 5.22
N ARG A 146 -7.70 10.14 5.40
CA ARG A 146 -6.98 10.29 6.68
C ARG A 146 -6.98 11.73 7.16
N MET A 147 -6.75 12.69 6.25
CA MET A 147 -6.83 14.11 6.56
C MET A 147 -8.22 14.55 7.00
N MET A 148 -9.30 14.04 6.38
CA MET A 148 -10.67 14.34 6.80
C MET A 148 -10.97 13.86 8.24
N LEU A 149 -10.40 12.74 8.64
CA LEU A 149 -10.59 12.18 9.98
C LEU A 149 -9.71 12.84 11.05
N ASN A 150 -8.61 13.48 10.66
CA ASN A 150 -7.67 14.12 11.59
C ASN A 150 -7.97 15.61 11.77
N LYS A 151 -8.77 15.97 12.79
CA LYS A 151 -9.18 17.34 13.10
C LYS A 151 -7.99 18.26 13.39
N GLU A 152 -7.00 17.78 14.15
CA GLU A 152 -5.84 18.59 14.55
C GLU A 152 -4.97 18.93 13.33
N ALA A 153 -4.69 17.93 12.47
CA ALA A 153 -3.94 18.16 11.24
C ALA A 153 -4.65 19.14 10.30
N ARG A 154 -5.99 19.04 10.18
CA ARG A 154 -6.78 19.98 9.37
C ARG A 154 -6.69 21.42 9.89
N GLN A 155 -6.80 21.62 11.20
CA GLN A 155 -6.67 22.92 11.82
C GLN A 155 -5.28 23.53 11.60
N LYS A 156 -4.21 22.72 11.84
CA LYS A 156 -2.83 23.15 11.62
C LYS A 156 -2.56 23.57 10.18
N LEU A 157 -3.16 22.87 9.21
CA LEU A 157 -3.00 23.15 7.79
C LEU A 157 -4.06 24.10 7.23
N LYS A 158 -4.98 24.62 8.06
CA LYS A 158 -6.09 25.52 7.67
C LYS A 158 -6.99 24.92 6.58
N LEU A 159 -7.24 23.60 6.65
CA LEU A 159 -8.12 22.88 5.71
C LEU A 159 -9.52 22.76 6.32
N TYR A 160 -10.40 23.70 5.98
CA TYR A 160 -11.72 23.82 6.62
C TYR A 160 -12.84 23.14 5.84
N SER A 161 -12.63 22.84 4.57
CA SER A 161 -13.62 22.22 3.71
C SER A 161 -13.10 20.95 3.02
N ILE A 162 -14.02 20.08 2.57
CA ILE A 162 -13.68 18.93 1.73
C ILE A 162 -12.99 19.39 0.44
N ARG A 163 -13.38 20.57 -0.08
CA ARG A 163 -12.75 21.17 -1.25
C ARG A 163 -11.27 21.48 -1.00
N ASP A 164 -10.95 22.08 0.14
CA ASP A 164 -9.56 22.42 0.49
C ASP A 164 -8.70 21.16 0.58
N ILE A 165 -9.25 20.11 1.20
CA ILE A 165 -8.59 18.81 1.29
C ILE A 165 -8.40 18.21 -0.11
N ALA A 166 -9.42 18.19 -0.96
CA ALA A 166 -9.32 17.66 -2.31
C ALA A 166 -8.24 18.40 -3.13
N ILE A 167 -8.19 19.72 -3.06
CA ILE A 167 -7.18 20.55 -3.73
C ILE A 167 -5.78 20.24 -3.20
N LYS A 168 -5.61 20.15 -1.89
CA LYS A 168 -4.34 19.78 -1.23
C LYS A 168 -3.77 18.49 -1.77
N TYR A 169 -4.63 17.50 -2.06
CA TYR A 169 -4.23 16.21 -2.63
C TYR A 169 -4.34 16.13 -4.15
N GLY A 170 -4.29 17.29 -4.84
CA GLY A 170 -4.16 17.38 -6.30
C GLY A 170 -5.45 17.10 -7.09
N PHE A 171 -6.62 17.13 -6.44
CA PHE A 171 -7.91 16.98 -7.11
C PHE A 171 -8.49 18.35 -7.46
N LYS A 172 -8.26 18.80 -8.69
CA LYS A 172 -8.71 20.12 -9.17
C LYS A 172 -10.23 20.24 -9.34
N HIS A 173 -10.93 19.11 -9.53
CA HIS A 173 -12.36 19.08 -9.81
C HIS A 173 -13.13 18.31 -8.74
N GLN A 174 -13.98 19.00 -8.00
CA GLN A 174 -14.73 18.46 -6.88
C GLN A 174 -15.65 17.29 -7.26
N GLY A 175 -16.32 17.35 -8.41
CA GLY A 175 -17.17 16.27 -8.90
C GLY A 175 -16.40 14.99 -9.25
N ARG A 176 -15.18 15.12 -9.83
CA ARG A 176 -14.30 13.97 -10.09
C ARG A 176 -13.78 13.39 -8.78
N TYR A 177 -13.39 14.24 -7.82
CA TYR A 177 -12.97 13.78 -6.51
C TYR A 177 -14.08 12.97 -5.83
N ALA A 178 -15.30 13.48 -5.78
CA ALA A 178 -16.44 12.79 -5.18
C ALA A 178 -16.68 11.42 -5.86
N ARG A 179 -16.66 11.36 -7.20
CA ARG A 179 -16.82 10.10 -7.94
C ARG A 179 -15.72 9.11 -7.58
N HIS A 180 -14.44 9.51 -7.62
CA HIS A 180 -13.32 8.64 -7.26
C HIS A 180 -13.43 8.16 -5.82
N TYR A 181 -13.82 9.04 -4.90
CA TYR A 181 -13.99 8.71 -3.49
C TYR A 181 -15.08 7.66 -3.28
N TYR A 182 -16.27 7.84 -3.86
CA TYR A 182 -17.36 6.85 -3.78
C TYR A 182 -17.04 5.52 -4.45
N THR A 183 -16.17 5.52 -5.46
CA THR A 183 -15.76 4.26 -6.11
C THR A 183 -14.71 3.51 -5.28
N ALA A 184 -13.90 4.24 -4.49
CA ALA A 184 -12.81 3.68 -3.70
C ALA A 184 -13.26 3.17 -2.31
N PHE A 185 -14.31 3.80 -1.73
CA PHE A 185 -14.78 3.56 -0.36
C PHE A 185 -16.29 3.34 -0.30
#